data_36a4cf74674cb336fda6379c7fa004dc
#
_entry.id   36a4cf74674cb336fda6379c7fa004dc
#
_cell.length_a   1.000
_cell.length_b   1.000
_cell.length_c   1.000
_cell.angle_alpha   90.00
_cell.angle_beta   90.00
_cell.angle_gamma   90.00
#
_symmetry.space_group_name_H-M   'P 1'
#
loop_
_entity.id
_entity.type
_entity.pdbx_description
1 polymer ?
#
loop_
_entity_poly.entity_id
_entity_poly.type
_entity_poly.pdbx_seq_one_letter_code
_entity_poly.pdbx_strand_id
1 'polypeptide(L)'
;MRLSGSWQSVWDDRILEWMRENDGTGTPKEIHDSGLVRVSRTQVGRRMKKLAEHGLLKHVGNGAYVITDEGEAYLEERYDAEEGVYLDDNNGANGSGIGSEAGANDA
;
A
#
# COMPACT_ATOMS: atom_id res chain seq x y z
N MET A 1 -2.27 14.42 -3.47
CA MET A 1 -1.19 14.08 -2.53
C MET A 1 -1.54 12.82 -1.76
N ARG A 2 -0.59 11.91 -1.64
CA ARG A 2 -0.82 10.68 -0.87
C ARG A 2 -0.82 10.99 0.62
N LEU A 3 -1.73 10.36 1.35
CA LEU A 3 -1.84 10.55 2.80
C LEU A 3 -1.05 9.45 3.51
N SER A 4 0.25 9.70 3.67
CA SER A 4 1.17 8.76 4.29
C SER A 4 0.95 8.67 5.79
N GLY A 5 1.18 7.48 6.35
CA GLY A 5 1.17 7.31 7.79
C GLY A 5 2.44 7.86 8.41
N SER A 6 2.33 8.26 9.68
CA SER A 6 3.49 8.76 10.42
C SER A 6 4.59 7.71 10.54
N TRP A 7 4.24 6.42 10.38
CA TRP A 7 5.18 5.29 10.43
C TRP A 7 5.92 5.09 9.11
N GLN A 8 5.51 5.78 8.03
CA GLN A 8 6.07 5.56 6.71
C GLN A 8 7.35 6.37 6.47
N SER A 9 8.16 5.89 5.54
CA SER A 9 9.33 6.59 5.05
C SER A 9 9.18 6.82 3.54
N VAL A 10 10.05 7.65 2.98
CA VAL A 10 10.05 7.91 1.53
C VAL A 10 10.27 6.62 0.73
N TRP A 11 10.99 5.65 1.29
CA TRP A 11 11.27 4.40 0.60
C TRP A 11 10.01 3.52 0.46
N ASP A 12 9.05 3.69 1.36
CA ASP A 12 7.82 2.89 1.33
C ASP A 12 7.02 3.16 0.06
N ASP A 13 6.91 4.43 -0.34
CA ASP A 13 6.24 4.78 -1.59
C ASP A 13 6.94 4.13 -2.78
N ARG A 14 8.28 4.14 -2.78
CA ARG A 14 9.04 3.56 -3.87
C ARG A 14 8.87 2.05 -3.93
N ILE A 15 8.82 1.39 -2.79
CA ILE A 15 8.57 -0.05 -2.72
C ILE A 15 7.20 -0.37 -3.32
N LEU A 16 6.18 0.37 -2.92
CA LEU A 16 4.83 0.14 -3.43
C LEU A 16 4.74 0.40 -4.93
N GLU A 17 5.37 1.46 -5.41
CA GLU A 17 5.37 1.78 -6.84
C GLU A 17 6.07 0.69 -7.65
N TRP A 18 7.22 0.20 -7.14
CA TRP A 18 7.94 -0.87 -7.82
C TRP A 18 7.07 -2.13 -7.92
N MET A 19 6.39 -2.47 -6.82
CA MET A 19 5.55 -3.67 -6.81
C MET A 19 4.39 -3.54 -7.78
N ARG A 20 3.76 -2.37 -7.83
CA ARG A 20 2.65 -2.16 -8.78
C ARG A 20 3.12 -2.35 -10.22
N GLU A 21 4.34 -1.93 -10.53
CA GLU A 21 4.89 -2.05 -11.87
C GLU A 21 5.38 -3.47 -12.17
N ASN A 22 5.46 -4.33 -11.17
CA ASN A 22 5.95 -5.70 -11.31
C ASN A 22 4.86 -6.71 -10.94
N ASP A 23 3.67 -6.51 -11.49
CA ASP A 23 2.51 -7.40 -11.32
C ASP A 23 2.03 -7.48 -9.88
N GLY A 24 2.35 -6.49 -9.08
CA GLY A 24 1.88 -6.41 -7.69
C GLY A 24 2.60 -7.33 -6.73
N THR A 25 3.74 -7.90 -7.12
CA THR A 25 4.45 -8.87 -6.28
C THR A 25 5.94 -8.52 -6.20
N GLY A 26 6.62 -8.99 -5.16
CA GLY A 26 8.05 -8.77 -5.04
C GLY A 26 8.62 -9.33 -3.74
N THR A 27 9.96 -9.44 -3.72
CA THR A 27 10.72 -9.82 -2.53
C THR A 27 11.67 -8.69 -2.17
N PRO A 28 12.15 -8.64 -0.91
CA PRO A 28 13.15 -7.64 -0.53
C PRO A 28 14.39 -7.69 -1.42
N LYS A 29 14.81 -8.89 -1.82
CA LYS A 29 15.99 -9.04 -2.69
C LYS A 29 15.76 -8.40 -4.04
N GLU A 30 14.61 -8.66 -4.66
CA GLU A 30 14.32 -8.11 -5.99
C GLU A 30 14.27 -6.59 -5.96
N ILE A 31 13.64 -6.03 -4.94
CA ILE A 31 13.51 -4.57 -4.82
C ILE A 31 14.88 -3.95 -4.54
N HIS A 32 15.65 -4.56 -3.64
CA HIS A 32 17.00 -4.08 -3.37
C HIS A 32 17.87 -4.13 -4.63
N ASP A 33 17.80 -5.24 -5.37
CA ASP A 33 18.62 -5.43 -6.56
C ASP A 33 18.24 -4.49 -7.69
N SER A 34 17.01 -3.95 -7.68
CA SER A 34 16.58 -3.00 -8.70
C SER A 34 17.31 -1.66 -8.61
N GLY A 35 17.91 -1.36 -7.46
CA GLY A 35 18.60 -0.10 -7.24
C GLY A 35 17.69 1.09 -6.99
N LEU A 36 16.37 0.88 -6.98
CA LEU A 36 15.41 1.95 -6.79
C LEU A 36 15.38 2.46 -5.35
N VAL A 37 15.69 1.57 -4.41
CA VAL A 37 15.67 1.87 -2.98
C VAL A 37 17.10 1.82 -2.47
N ARG A 38 17.57 2.93 -1.89
CA ARG A 38 18.98 3.08 -1.51
C ARG A 38 19.24 2.74 -0.05
N VAL A 39 18.66 1.67 0.40
CA VAL A 39 18.89 1.14 1.75
C VAL A 39 19.24 -0.34 1.62
N SER A 40 19.74 -0.93 2.70
CA SER A 40 20.17 -2.32 2.65
C SER A 40 18.99 -3.26 2.40
N ARG A 41 19.31 -4.47 1.94
CA ARG A 41 18.29 -5.50 1.73
C ARG A 41 17.51 -5.76 3.03
N THR A 42 18.21 -5.77 4.17
CA THR A 42 17.57 -5.95 5.47
C THR A 42 16.57 -4.83 5.76
N GLN A 43 16.93 -3.58 5.42
CA GLN A 43 16.02 -2.46 5.62
C GLN A 43 14.81 -2.57 4.69
N VAL A 44 15.02 -2.99 3.43
CA VAL A 44 13.88 -3.21 2.52
C VAL A 44 12.93 -4.22 3.14
N GLY A 45 13.46 -5.33 3.67
CA GLY A 45 12.64 -6.35 4.32
C GLY A 45 11.84 -5.79 5.49
N ARG A 46 12.49 -4.98 6.33
CA ARG A 46 11.80 -4.35 7.47
C ARG A 46 10.68 -3.43 7.01
N ARG A 47 10.92 -2.65 5.96
CA ARG A 47 9.91 -1.74 5.45
C ARG A 47 8.73 -2.50 4.85
N MET A 48 9.00 -3.59 4.11
CA MET A 48 7.93 -4.41 3.55
C MET A 48 7.10 -5.06 4.65
N LYS A 49 7.76 -5.52 5.72
CA LYS A 49 7.04 -6.08 6.86
C LYS A 49 6.16 -5.02 7.52
N LYS A 50 6.66 -3.80 7.66
CA LYS A 50 5.90 -2.70 8.24
C LYS A 50 4.69 -2.36 7.37
N LEU A 51 4.88 -2.32 6.06
CA LEU A 51 3.78 -2.08 5.13
C LEU A 51 2.72 -3.18 5.26
N ALA A 52 3.14 -4.43 5.44
CA ALA A 52 2.19 -5.53 5.63
C ALA A 52 1.44 -5.40 6.94
N GLU A 53 2.10 -4.95 8.01
CA GLU A 53 1.44 -4.74 9.30
C GLU A 53 0.35 -3.68 9.19
N HIS A 54 0.50 -2.73 8.30
CA HIS A 54 -0.49 -1.67 8.09
C HIS A 54 -1.42 -1.95 6.92
N GLY A 55 -1.38 -3.16 6.37
CA GLY A 55 -2.36 -3.60 5.38
C GLY A 55 -2.11 -3.16 3.95
N LEU A 56 -0.98 -2.50 3.66
CA LEU A 56 -0.67 -2.07 2.30
C LEU A 56 0.01 -3.16 1.47
N LEU A 57 0.63 -4.12 2.14
CA LEU A 57 1.16 -5.33 1.52
C LEU A 57 0.62 -6.55 2.25
N LYS A 58 0.78 -7.73 1.64
CA LYS A 58 0.44 -8.99 2.27
C LYS A 58 1.57 -9.97 2.04
N HIS A 59 2.04 -10.60 3.10
CA HIS A 59 3.08 -11.63 3.01
C HIS A 59 2.44 -12.93 2.51
N VAL A 60 3.04 -13.55 1.49
CA VAL A 60 2.45 -14.74 0.86
C VAL A 60 3.37 -15.95 0.89
N GLY A 61 4.42 -15.89 1.71
CA GLY A 61 5.33 -17.03 1.88
C GLY A 61 6.62 -16.87 1.10
N ASN A 62 7.64 -17.63 1.49
CA ASN A 62 8.96 -17.63 0.85
C ASN A 62 9.57 -16.22 0.74
N GLY A 63 9.25 -15.34 1.68
CA GLY A 63 9.76 -13.98 1.67
C GLY A 63 9.12 -13.08 0.63
N ALA A 64 8.08 -13.53 -0.07
CA ALA A 64 7.41 -12.73 -1.09
C ALA A 64 6.23 -11.98 -0.51
N TYR A 65 5.94 -10.81 -1.10
CA TYR A 65 4.81 -9.98 -0.72
C TYR A 65 3.99 -9.64 -1.97
N VAL A 66 2.71 -9.36 -1.76
CA VAL A 66 1.85 -8.81 -2.82
C VAL A 66 1.27 -7.50 -2.34
N ILE A 67 1.02 -6.58 -3.28
CA ILE A 67 0.37 -5.32 -2.95
C ILE A 67 -1.12 -5.59 -2.75
N THR A 68 -1.71 -4.94 -1.75
CA THR A 68 -3.14 -5.10 -1.46
C THR A 68 -3.94 -4.04 -2.19
N ASP A 69 -5.27 -4.17 -2.17
CA ASP A 69 -6.15 -3.13 -2.71
C ASP A 69 -5.89 -1.81 -2.00
N GLU A 70 -5.68 -1.85 -0.69
CA GLU A 70 -5.34 -0.66 0.09
C GLU A 70 -4.03 -0.05 -0.38
N GLY A 71 -3.01 -0.88 -0.67
CA GLY A 71 -1.74 -0.38 -1.18
C GLY A 71 -1.90 0.32 -2.51
N GLU A 72 -2.68 -0.25 -3.41
CA GLU A 72 -2.93 0.39 -4.70
C GLU A 72 -3.74 1.66 -4.55
N ALA A 73 -4.76 1.64 -3.69
CA ALA A 73 -5.58 2.82 -3.43
C ALA A 73 -4.75 3.96 -2.83
N TYR A 74 -3.81 3.62 -1.95
CA TYR A 74 -2.91 4.61 -1.38
C TYR A 74 -2.09 5.30 -2.49
N LEU A 75 -1.54 4.52 -3.41
CA LEU A 75 -0.77 5.08 -4.52
C LEU A 75 -1.63 5.97 -5.42
N GLU A 76 -2.91 5.67 -5.52
CA GLU A 76 -3.87 6.43 -6.32
C GLU A 76 -4.54 7.55 -5.55
N GLU A 77 -4.08 7.82 -4.33
CA GLU A 77 -4.58 8.90 -3.47
C GLU A 77 -6.03 8.68 -3.02
N ARG A 78 -6.44 7.41 -2.92
CA ARG A 78 -7.79 7.02 -2.48
C ARG A 78 -7.81 6.36 -1.12
N TYR A 79 -6.68 6.32 -0.42
CA TYR A 79 -6.57 5.66 0.87
C TYR A 79 -5.66 6.47 1.79
N ASP A 80 -6.14 6.72 3.02
CA ASP A 80 -5.38 7.42 4.05
C ASP A 80 -4.64 6.39 4.89
N ALA A 81 -3.32 6.31 4.74
CA ALA A 81 -2.52 5.31 5.44
C ALA A 81 -2.36 5.63 6.94
N GLU A 82 -2.53 6.90 7.32
CA GLU A 82 -2.46 7.28 8.73
C GLU A 82 -3.70 6.78 9.48
N GLU A 83 -4.89 7.03 8.89
CA GLU A 83 -6.15 6.66 9.54
C GLU A 83 -6.61 5.25 9.19
N GLY A 84 -6.03 4.64 8.15
CA GLY A 84 -6.40 3.31 7.73
C GLY A 84 -7.79 3.25 7.10
N VAL A 85 -8.18 4.27 6.36
CA VAL A 85 -9.51 4.34 5.76
C VAL A 85 -9.44 4.79 4.31
N TYR A 86 -10.41 4.33 3.51
CA TYR A 86 -10.56 4.80 2.14
C TYR A 86 -11.14 6.21 2.16
N LEU A 87 -10.71 7.03 1.20
CA LEU A 87 -11.20 8.40 1.05
C LEU A 87 -12.43 8.38 0.16
N ASP A 88 -13.52 9.14 0.56
CA ASP A 88 -14.72 9.28 -0.24
C ASP A 88 -14.48 10.26 -1.37
N ASP A 89 -14.98 9.90 -2.48
CA ASP A 89 -14.94 10.80 -3.59
C ASP A 89 -16.15 11.73 -3.55
N ASN A 90 -16.80 11.60 -3.17
CA ASN A 90 -17.70 12.10 -3.46
C ASN A 90 -18.11 12.79 -3.20
N ASN A 91 -18.01 12.50 -3.28
CA ASN A 91 -18.22 12.89 -3.12
C ASN A 91 -18.57 13.04 -2.98
N GLY A 92 -18.92 12.74 -3.07
CA GLY A 92 -19.13 12.59 -2.86
C GLY A 92 -19.54 12.01 -2.67
N ALA A 93 -19.86 11.65 -2.70
CA ALA A 93 -20.11 11.07 -2.43
C ALA A 93 -20.22 10.42 -2.08
N ASN A 94 -20.54 10.10 -2.02
CA ASN A 94 -20.51 9.49 -1.63
C ASN A 94 -20.60 8.86 -1.18
N GLY A 95 -21.01 8.39 -1.14
CA GLY A 95 -21.09 8.03 -0.73
C GLY A 95 -21.21 7.21 -0.41
N SER A 96 -21.53 6.86 -0.54
CA SER A 96 -21.49 6.33 -0.24
C SER A 96 -21.46 5.71 0.01
N GLY A 97 -21.82 5.11 0.08
CA GLY A 97 -21.75 4.89 0.24
C GLY A 97 -21.76 4.11 0.48
N ILE A 98 -22.12 3.80 0.29
CA ILE A 98 -22.02 3.43 0.36
C ILE A 98 -21.90 2.89 0.59
N GLY A 99 -22.25 2.22 0.54
CA GLY A 99 -22.13 2.18 0.59
C GLY A 99 -21.95 1.49 0.81
N SER A 100 -22.16 1.23 0.62
CA SER A 100 -21.96 1.07 0.66
C SER A 100 -21.92 0.45 0.76
N GLU A 101 -22.07 0.07 0.72
CA GLU A 101 -22.07 -0.04 0.69
C GLU A 101 -21.97 -0.49 0.94
N ALA A 102 -22.44 -0.96 0.96
CA ALA A 102 -22.35 -0.86 1.01
C ALA A 102 -22.44 -1.21 1.13
N GLY A 103 -22.87 -1.79 1.15
CA GLY A 103 -22.95 -1.50 1.12
C GLY A 103 -23.02 -1.79 1.23
N ALA A 104 -23.24 -1.93 1.33
CA ALA A 104 -23.31 -1.52 1.29
C ALA A 104 -23.54 -1.57 1.36
N ASN A 105 -24.03 -1.69 1.14
CA ASN A 105 -24.25 -1.19 1.00
C ASN A 105 -24.45 -1.17 1.25
N ASP A 106 -24.83 -0.97 1.52
CA ASP A 106 -25.10 -0.40 1.53
C ASP A 106 -25.40 -0.40 1.76
N ALA A 107 -26.15 -0.68 1.76
CA ALA A 107 -26.39 -0.23 1.69
C ALA A 107 -26.65 -0.03 1.68
#